data_443b40043bb4966e7e85eb2ef58f0ae6
#
_entry.id   443b40043bb4966e7e85eb2ef58f0ae6
#
_cell.length_a   1.000
_cell.length_b   1.000
_cell.length_c   1.000
_cell.angle_alpha   90.00
_cell.angle_beta   90.00
_cell.angle_gamma   90.00
#
_symmetry.space_group_name_H-M   'P 1'
#
loop_
_entity.id
_entity.type
_entity.pdbx_description
1 polymer ?
#
loop_
_entity_poly.entity_id
_entity_poly.type
_entity_poly.pdbx_seq_one_letter_code
_entity_poly.pdbx_strand_id
1 'polypeptide(L)'
;MSTASRHLLAISSGQKSVINHGSRSIETAIVKQPLAGAVTISPLGIEGDEHVYEHHGGPDMALLIYPSEHYSYWRSVGLQLHDAGAMAENFTTVGLLETDVAIGDFINIGSVVVQVAQPRSPCFKLAARFGRKSLPVEMQTTGYTGYLVRVIEPGVCEAGDALLHESGTAVDRISIADAGRILNVDRHDIEGAQRLLSVTELGETVRSTLTARVAAGGQHGEDVDRLYLD
;
A
#
# COMPACT_ATOMS: atom_id res chain seq x y z
N MET A 1 28.22 2.64 8.74
CA MET A 1 26.84 2.34 9.15
C MET A 1 26.45 1.09 8.38
N SER A 2 26.14 -0.01 9.06
CA SER A 2 25.70 -1.24 8.39
C SER A 2 24.37 -0.94 7.70
N THR A 3 24.35 -0.96 6.38
CA THR A 3 23.08 -0.96 5.63
C THR A 3 22.36 -2.24 6.00
N ALA A 4 21.30 -2.14 6.80
CA ALA A 4 20.42 -3.27 7.04
C ALA A 4 20.07 -3.88 5.69
N SER A 5 20.28 -5.18 5.54
CA SER A 5 20.02 -5.90 4.28
C SER A 5 18.53 -5.78 3.96
N ARG A 6 18.18 -5.09 2.88
CA ARG A 6 16.79 -5.00 2.38
C ARG A 6 16.34 -6.38 1.92
N HIS A 7 15.24 -6.88 2.48
CA HIS A 7 14.75 -8.21 2.13
C HIS A 7 13.25 -8.35 2.35
N LEU A 8 12.66 -9.32 1.68
CA LEU A 8 11.29 -9.74 1.87
C LEU A 8 11.17 -10.55 3.16
N LEU A 9 10.51 -10.00 4.17
CA LEU A 9 10.34 -10.67 5.47
C LEU A 9 9.29 -11.78 5.39
N ALA A 10 8.18 -11.52 4.72
CA ALA A 10 7.09 -12.48 4.56
C ALA A 10 6.22 -12.16 3.35
N ILE A 11 5.59 -13.20 2.80
CA ILE A 11 4.54 -13.13 1.79
C ILE A 11 3.23 -13.55 2.44
N SER A 12 2.15 -12.79 2.23
CA SER A 12 0.86 -13.09 2.83
C SER A 12 -0.27 -12.96 1.81
N SER A 13 -1.27 -13.84 1.93
CA SER A 13 -2.50 -13.79 1.14
C SER A 13 -3.73 -13.85 2.03
N GLY A 14 -4.86 -13.36 1.54
CA GLY A 14 -6.13 -13.38 2.27
C GLY A 14 -7.26 -13.93 1.42
N GLN A 15 -8.11 -14.74 2.05
CA GLN A 15 -9.37 -15.17 1.46
C GLN A 15 -10.52 -14.35 2.03
N LYS A 16 -11.65 -14.32 1.32
CA LYS A 16 -12.88 -13.68 1.79
C LYS A 16 -13.29 -14.25 3.14
N SER A 17 -13.51 -13.36 4.07
CA SER A 17 -13.94 -13.66 5.43
C SER A 17 -14.85 -12.55 5.92
N VAL A 18 -15.47 -12.75 7.07
CA VAL A 18 -16.34 -11.75 7.70
C VAL A 18 -15.68 -11.27 8.97
N ILE A 19 -15.51 -9.95 9.10
CA ILE A 19 -15.13 -9.31 10.35
C ILE A 19 -16.35 -8.57 10.93
N ASN A 20 -16.48 -8.59 12.26
CA ASN A 20 -17.55 -7.88 12.96
C ASN A 20 -17.08 -6.52 13.44
N HIS A 21 -17.86 -5.48 13.18
CA HIS A 21 -17.62 -4.13 13.65
C HIS A 21 -18.90 -3.55 14.26
N GLY A 22 -18.97 -3.53 15.60
CA GLY A 22 -20.21 -3.23 16.29
C GLY A 22 -21.32 -4.23 15.94
N SER A 23 -22.46 -3.74 15.44
CA SER A 23 -23.57 -4.57 14.96
C SER A 23 -23.48 -4.98 13.50
N ARG A 24 -22.44 -4.56 12.79
CA ARG A 24 -22.29 -4.81 11.33
C ARG A 24 -21.31 -5.94 11.07
N SER A 25 -21.63 -6.77 10.08
CA SER A 25 -20.73 -7.77 9.51
C SER A 25 -20.18 -7.24 8.19
N ILE A 26 -18.85 -7.26 8.05
CA ILE A 26 -18.14 -6.71 6.88
C ILE A 26 -17.43 -7.87 6.19
N GLU A 27 -17.82 -8.16 4.95
CA GLU A 27 -17.08 -9.09 4.11
C GLU A 27 -15.77 -8.45 3.64
N THR A 28 -14.66 -9.17 3.78
CA THR A 28 -13.33 -8.63 3.48
C THR A 28 -12.29 -9.72 3.27
N ALA A 29 -11.19 -9.40 2.58
CA ALA A 29 -10.01 -10.25 2.44
C ALA A 29 -8.75 -9.62 3.08
N ILE A 30 -8.94 -8.64 4.01
CA ILE A 30 -7.80 -7.95 4.63
C ILE A 30 -7.11 -8.76 5.73
N VAL A 31 -7.72 -9.87 6.18
CA VAL A 31 -7.10 -10.76 7.16
C VAL A 31 -6.17 -11.70 6.41
N LYS A 32 -4.93 -11.26 6.23
CA LYS A 32 -3.93 -12.03 5.50
C LYS A 32 -3.17 -12.98 6.42
N GLN A 33 -2.76 -14.12 5.85
CA GLN A 33 -1.99 -15.17 6.51
C GLN A 33 -0.67 -15.37 5.77
N PRO A 34 0.45 -15.53 6.48
CA PRO A 34 1.74 -15.83 5.85
C PRO A 34 1.69 -17.13 5.04
N LEU A 35 2.32 -17.11 3.88
CA LEU A 35 2.55 -18.26 3.01
C LEU A 35 3.96 -18.81 3.27
N ALA A 36 4.10 -20.12 3.18
CA ALA A 36 5.39 -20.82 3.35
C ALA A 36 6.01 -21.18 1.99
N GLY A 37 7.34 -21.07 1.90
CA GLY A 37 8.11 -21.43 0.72
C GLY A 37 7.97 -20.44 -0.43
N ALA A 38 8.34 -20.90 -1.61
CA ALA A 38 8.31 -20.11 -2.84
C ALA A 38 6.88 -19.89 -3.33
N VAL A 39 6.56 -18.66 -3.69
CA VAL A 39 5.22 -18.22 -4.13
C VAL A 39 5.29 -17.68 -5.54
N THR A 40 4.38 -18.13 -6.40
CA THR A 40 4.23 -17.61 -7.76
C THR A 40 3.45 -16.31 -7.75
N ILE A 41 4.02 -15.30 -8.39
CA ILE A 41 3.42 -13.96 -8.56
C ILE A 41 3.01 -13.81 -10.02
N SER A 42 1.72 -13.58 -10.24
CA SER A 42 1.11 -13.31 -11.56
C SER A 42 1.05 -11.79 -11.82
N PRO A 43 0.67 -11.35 -13.03
CA PRO A 43 0.44 -9.93 -13.32
C PRO A 43 -0.60 -9.26 -12.41
N LEU A 44 -1.49 -10.04 -11.80
CA LEU A 44 -2.53 -9.55 -10.87
C LEU A 44 -2.20 -9.85 -9.39
N GLY A 45 -0.98 -10.26 -9.08
CA GLY A 45 -0.52 -10.56 -7.73
C GLY A 45 -0.49 -12.05 -7.41
N ILE A 46 -0.74 -12.40 -6.14
CA ILE A 46 -0.66 -13.76 -5.62
C ILE A 46 -1.91 -14.54 -6.03
N GLU A 47 -1.73 -15.73 -6.60
CA GLU A 47 -2.86 -16.62 -6.90
C GLU A 47 -3.59 -17.02 -5.60
N GLY A 48 -4.92 -16.87 -5.59
CA GLY A 48 -5.74 -17.14 -4.41
C GLY A 48 -5.80 -15.99 -3.39
N ASP A 49 -5.11 -14.88 -3.62
CA ASP A 49 -5.35 -13.65 -2.86
C ASP A 49 -6.62 -12.97 -3.36
N GLU A 50 -7.64 -12.88 -2.50
CA GLU A 50 -8.95 -12.41 -2.92
C GLU A 50 -9.16 -10.93 -2.60
N HIS A 51 -10.07 -10.31 -3.38
CA HIS A 51 -10.56 -8.95 -3.15
C HIS A 51 -12.08 -8.96 -3.10
N VAL A 52 -12.67 -8.20 -2.17
CA VAL A 52 -14.13 -8.12 -2.02
C VAL A 52 -14.70 -6.90 -2.75
N TYR A 53 -13.91 -5.82 -2.82
CA TYR A 53 -14.36 -4.59 -3.45
C TYR A 53 -13.75 -4.44 -4.84
N GLU A 54 -14.59 -4.02 -5.79
CA GLU A 54 -14.21 -3.76 -7.19
C GLU A 54 -13.04 -2.76 -7.31
N HIS A 55 -12.94 -1.81 -6.37
CA HIS A 55 -11.87 -0.81 -6.33
C HIS A 55 -10.61 -1.27 -5.59
N HIS A 56 -10.55 -2.52 -5.12
CA HIS A 56 -9.37 -3.12 -4.53
C HIS A 56 -8.78 -4.16 -5.49
N GLY A 57 -7.50 -4.05 -5.79
CA GLY A 57 -6.82 -4.89 -6.77
C GLY A 57 -6.77 -4.27 -8.18
N GLY A 58 -6.36 -5.05 -9.15
CA GLY A 58 -6.10 -4.62 -10.51
C GLY A 58 -4.62 -4.40 -10.79
N PRO A 59 -4.25 -4.10 -12.07
CA PRO A 59 -2.84 -4.09 -12.48
C PRO A 59 -1.94 -3.17 -11.65
N ASP A 60 -2.41 -1.96 -11.30
CA ASP A 60 -1.64 -0.98 -10.53
C ASP A 60 -1.64 -1.24 -9.02
N MET A 61 -2.42 -2.20 -8.56
CA MET A 61 -2.60 -2.58 -7.17
C MET A 61 -2.48 -4.10 -6.99
N ALA A 62 -1.58 -4.72 -7.78
CA ALA A 62 -1.39 -6.17 -7.76
C ALA A 62 -0.88 -6.68 -6.41
N LEU A 63 -0.01 -5.91 -5.75
CA LEU A 63 0.53 -6.24 -4.43
C LEU A 63 0.62 -4.98 -3.56
N LEU A 64 0.36 -5.15 -2.27
CA LEU A 64 0.63 -4.15 -1.24
C LEU A 64 1.94 -4.50 -0.52
N ILE A 65 2.89 -3.58 -0.53
CA ILE A 65 4.14 -3.65 0.24
C ILE A 65 4.00 -2.81 1.50
N TYR A 66 4.46 -3.36 2.64
CA TYR A 66 4.45 -2.67 3.92
C TYR A 66 5.75 -2.89 4.69
N PRO A 67 6.51 -1.82 5.02
CA PRO A 67 7.73 -1.91 5.82
C PRO A 67 7.45 -2.36 7.25
N SER A 68 8.13 -3.41 7.71
CA SER A 68 7.96 -3.96 9.06
C SER A 68 8.46 -3.02 10.15
N GLU A 69 9.28 -2.03 9.81
CA GLU A 69 9.77 -0.99 10.70
C GLU A 69 8.63 -0.24 11.40
N HIS A 70 7.50 -0.06 10.71
CA HIS A 70 6.33 0.62 11.27
C HIS A 70 5.60 -0.20 12.33
N TYR A 71 5.80 -1.51 12.39
CA TYR A 71 5.12 -2.38 13.34
C TYR A 71 5.46 -2.03 14.80
N SER A 72 6.71 -1.62 15.05
CA SER A 72 7.14 -1.20 16.37
C SER A 72 6.34 0.01 16.88
N TYR A 73 6.11 0.99 16.00
CA TYR A 73 5.27 2.15 16.31
C TYR A 73 3.83 1.73 16.62
N TRP A 74 3.21 0.94 15.74
CA TRP A 74 1.82 0.52 15.95
C TRP A 74 1.61 -0.30 17.22
N ARG A 75 2.57 -1.17 17.56
CA ARG A 75 2.55 -1.89 18.85
C ARG A 75 2.69 -0.94 20.03
N SER A 76 3.54 0.09 19.92
CA SER A 76 3.74 1.08 20.99
C SER A 76 2.49 1.91 21.29
N VAL A 77 1.64 2.11 20.27
CA VAL A 77 0.34 2.81 20.44
C VAL A 77 -0.83 1.85 20.68
N GLY A 78 -0.55 0.59 21.01
CA GLY A 78 -1.52 -0.39 21.52
C GLY A 78 -2.17 -1.31 20.49
N LEU A 79 -1.72 -1.32 19.21
CA LEU A 79 -2.25 -2.30 18.26
C LEU A 79 -1.64 -3.69 18.49
N GLN A 80 -2.51 -4.71 18.47
CA GLN A 80 -2.09 -6.11 18.52
C GLN A 80 -1.83 -6.59 17.10
N LEU A 81 -0.55 -6.73 16.72
CA LEU A 81 -0.13 -7.08 15.36
C LEU A 81 0.56 -8.45 15.35
N HIS A 82 0.19 -9.28 14.37
CA HIS A 82 1.03 -10.39 13.93
C HIS A 82 2.33 -9.86 13.29
N ASP A 83 3.31 -10.72 13.10
CA ASP A 83 4.62 -10.30 12.58
C ASP A 83 4.64 -10.06 11.06
N ALA A 84 3.58 -10.47 10.35
CA ALA A 84 3.42 -10.26 8.91
C ALA A 84 1.94 -10.22 8.52
N GLY A 85 1.61 -9.54 7.42
CA GLY A 85 0.23 -9.43 6.89
C GLY A 85 -0.73 -8.65 7.78
N ALA A 86 -0.22 -8.05 8.88
CA ALA A 86 -1.07 -7.44 9.89
C ALA A 86 -1.77 -6.19 9.41
N MET A 87 -1.14 -5.41 8.56
CA MET A 87 -1.71 -4.20 7.95
C MET A 87 -2.37 -4.48 6.60
N ALA A 88 -2.72 -5.75 6.34
CA ALA A 88 -3.34 -6.28 5.12
C ALA A 88 -2.40 -6.28 3.89
N GLU A 89 -1.09 -6.22 4.11
CA GLU A 89 -0.11 -6.29 3.05
C GLU A 89 0.11 -7.71 2.53
N ASN A 90 0.54 -7.78 1.26
CA ASN A 90 1.01 -9.01 0.61
C ASN A 90 2.47 -9.26 0.92
N PHE A 91 3.29 -8.21 0.85
CA PHE A 91 4.71 -8.26 1.11
C PHE A 91 5.04 -7.43 2.35
N THR A 92 5.46 -8.11 3.42
CA THR A 92 6.08 -7.46 4.57
C THR A 92 7.58 -7.39 4.30
N THR A 93 8.16 -6.19 4.33
CA THR A 93 9.57 -5.96 3.95
C THR A 93 10.40 -5.44 5.11
N VAL A 94 11.72 -5.57 4.99
CA VAL A 94 12.70 -4.83 5.79
C VAL A 94 13.42 -3.87 4.85
N GLY A 95 13.47 -2.59 5.22
CA GLY A 95 13.94 -1.51 4.36
C GLY A 95 12.92 -1.11 3.29
N LEU A 96 13.26 -0.14 2.46
CA LEU A 96 12.39 0.46 1.44
C LEU A 96 11.14 1.11 2.05
N LEU A 97 11.37 2.06 2.96
CA LEU A 97 10.33 2.90 3.52
C LEU A 97 9.69 3.79 2.45
N GLU A 98 8.55 4.38 2.74
CA GLU A 98 7.84 5.31 1.86
C GLU A 98 8.70 6.52 1.45
N THR A 99 9.71 6.86 2.25
CA THR A 99 10.71 7.91 1.96
C THR A 99 11.83 7.45 1.03
N ASP A 100 12.06 6.14 0.92
CA ASP A 100 13.18 5.56 0.17
C ASP A 100 12.79 5.28 -1.29
N VAL A 101 11.50 5.11 -1.57
CA VAL A 101 10.98 4.73 -2.88
C VAL A 101 10.14 5.85 -3.48
N ALA A 102 10.17 5.96 -4.81
CA ALA A 102 9.35 6.90 -5.57
C ALA A 102 8.44 6.16 -6.56
N ILE A 103 7.38 6.84 -7.02
CA ILE A 103 6.52 6.32 -8.08
C ILE A 103 7.37 6.09 -9.33
N GLY A 104 7.22 4.92 -9.95
CA GLY A 104 7.99 4.50 -11.11
C GLY A 104 9.28 3.74 -10.79
N ASP A 105 9.71 3.67 -9.52
CA ASP A 105 10.86 2.85 -9.12
C ASP A 105 10.57 1.36 -9.30
N PHE A 106 11.62 0.59 -9.57
CA PHE A 106 11.55 -0.87 -9.70
C PHE A 106 12.13 -1.55 -8.46
N ILE A 107 11.58 -2.70 -8.11
CA ILE A 107 12.08 -3.58 -7.06
C ILE A 107 12.12 -5.00 -7.62
N ASN A 108 13.32 -5.58 -7.65
CA ASN A 108 13.54 -6.98 -8.04
C ASN A 108 13.53 -7.85 -6.77
N ILE A 109 12.76 -8.94 -6.77
CA ILE A 109 12.52 -9.83 -5.63
C ILE A 109 12.48 -11.27 -6.14
N GLY A 110 13.51 -12.09 -5.87
CA GLY A 110 13.64 -13.39 -6.52
C GLY A 110 13.71 -13.24 -8.04
N SER A 111 12.76 -13.83 -8.78
CA SER A 111 12.61 -13.63 -10.23
C SER A 111 11.48 -12.65 -10.60
N VAL A 112 10.84 -11.98 -9.63
CA VAL A 112 9.75 -11.03 -9.83
C VAL A 112 10.30 -9.63 -9.96
N VAL A 113 9.79 -8.85 -10.92
CA VAL A 113 10.04 -7.41 -11.01
C VAL A 113 8.72 -6.67 -10.80
N VAL A 114 8.69 -5.79 -9.80
CA VAL A 114 7.54 -4.92 -9.55
C VAL A 114 7.92 -3.45 -9.73
N GLN A 115 6.94 -2.63 -10.09
CA GLN A 115 7.09 -1.18 -10.20
C GLN A 115 6.17 -0.49 -9.19
N VAL A 116 6.72 0.48 -8.46
CA VAL A 116 5.98 1.31 -7.51
C VAL A 116 4.97 2.17 -8.27
N ALA A 117 3.69 2.00 -7.98
CA ALA A 117 2.60 2.64 -8.71
C ALA A 117 1.96 3.81 -7.94
N GLN A 118 1.73 3.65 -6.65
CA GLN A 118 1.01 4.66 -5.86
C GLN A 118 1.13 4.43 -4.35
N PRO A 119 0.96 5.48 -3.50
CA PRO A 119 0.80 5.30 -2.07
C PRO A 119 -0.51 4.56 -1.77
N ARG A 120 -0.52 3.78 -0.71
CA ARG A 120 -1.77 3.22 -0.21
C ARG A 120 -2.63 4.29 0.44
N SER A 121 -3.91 4.25 0.16
CA SER A 121 -4.91 5.00 0.92
C SER A 121 -5.63 4.06 1.90
N PRO A 122 -5.40 4.21 3.22
CA PRO A 122 -6.04 3.39 4.23
C PRO A 122 -7.57 3.54 4.21
N CYS A 123 -8.29 2.48 4.55
CA CYS A 123 -9.75 2.48 4.56
C CYS A 123 -10.31 1.97 5.90
N PHE A 124 -11.60 2.18 6.12
CA PHE A 124 -12.35 1.81 7.32
C PHE A 124 -12.23 0.32 7.72
N LYS A 125 -11.93 -0.57 6.78
CA LYS A 125 -11.79 -2.00 7.09
C LYS A 125 -10.66 -2.28 8.08
N LEU A 126 -9.57 -1.48 8.04
CA LEU A 126 -8.53 -1.55 9.07
C LEU A 126 -9.04 -1.07 10.42
N ALA A 127 -9.83 0.02 10.45
CA ALA A 127 -10.48 0.48 11.67
C ALA A 127 -11.38 -0.61 12.25
N ALA A 128 -12.16 -1.30 11.42
CA ALA A 128 -13.02 -2.39 11.82
C ALA A 128 -12.22 -3.59 12.36
N ARG A 129 -11.14 -4.01 11.66
CA ARG A 129 -10.27 -5.12 12.05
C ARG A 129 -9.65 -4.92 13.43
N PHE A 130 -9.18 -3.70 13.71
CA PHE A 130 -8.48 -3.38 14.96
C PHE A 130 -9.37 -2.75 16.04
N GLY A 131 -10.66 -2.51 15.75
CA GLY A 131 -11.56 -1.84 16.68
C GLY A 131 -11.16 -0.38 16.97
N ARG A 132 -10.38 0.26 16.09
CA ARG A 132 -9.83 1.61 16.25
C ARG A 132 -10.25 2.51 15.11
N LYS A 133 -11.33 3.28 15.34
CA LYS A 133 -11.93 4.17 14.31
C LYS A 133 -10.94 5.16 13.70
N SER A 134 -10.01 5.69 14.49
CA SER A 134 -9.02 6.68 14.07
C SER A 134 -7.86 6.10 13.25
N LEU A 135 -7.71 4.77 13.18
CA LEU A 135 -6.54 4.14 12.56
C LEU A 135 -6.26 4.57 11.11
N PRO A 136 -7.25 4.68 10.20
CA PRO A 136 -6.98 5.15 8.84
C PRO A 136 -6.40 6.57 8.80
N VAL A 137 -6.91 7.47 9.63
CA VAL A 137 -6.43 8.86 9.73
C VAL A 137 -5.02 8.89 10.34
N GLU A 138 -4.78 8.09 11.39
CA GLU A 138 -3.45 7.98 12.00
C GLU A 138 -2.40 7.47 11.00
N MET A 139 -2.75 6.47 10.17
CA MET A 139 -1.88 5.99 9.12
C MET A 139 -1.57 7.07 8.08
N GLN A 140 -2.56 7.87 7.69
CA GLN A 140 -2.36 8.99 6.77
C GLN A 140 -1.43 10.05 7.39
N THR A 141 -1.67 10.41 8.65
CA THR A 141 -0.92 11.46 9.35
C THR A 141 0.53 11.05 9.61
N THR A 142 0.79 9.78 9.93
CA THR A 142 2.15 9.27 10.14
C THR A 142 2.89 9.01 8.83
N GLY A 143 2.17 8.83 7.73
CA GLY A 143 2.73 8.36 6.46
C GLY A 143 3.05 6.86 6.44
N TYR A 144 2.77 6.11 7.51
CA TYR A 144 3.02 4.67 7.64
C TYR A 144 1.90 3.88 6.98
N THR A 145 1.79 4.01 5.67
CA THR A 145 0.67 3.48 4.89
C THR A 145 1.03 2.23 4.09
N GLY A 146 2.30 2.07 3.73
CA GLY A 146 2.72 1.18 2.69
C GLY A 146 2.39 1.74 1.30
N TYR A 147 2.71 0.98 0.27
CA TYR A 147 2.52 1.37 -1.12
C TYR A 147 2.13 0.19 -2.00
N LEU A 148 1.47 0.52 -3.09
CA LEU A 148 0.96 -0.44 -4.07
C LEU A 148 1.88 -0.49 -5.28
N VAL A 149 2.06 -1.71 -5.79
CA VAL A 149 2.93 -1.97 -6.92
C VAL A 149 2.20 -2.76 -8.00
N ARG A 150 2.63 -2.56 -9.26
CA ARG A 150 2.27 -3.41 -10.39
C ARG A 150 3.36 -4.43 -10.64
N VAL A 151 2.98 -5.58 -11.17
CA VAL A 151 3.93 -6.63 -11.58
C VAL A 151 4.34 -6.37 -13.02
N ILE A 152 5.63 -6.13 -13.24
CA ILE A 152 6.22 -5.94 -14.57
C ILE A 152 6.66 -7.27 -15.15
N GLU A 153 7.40 -8.07 -14.34
CA GLU A 153 7.81 -9.41 -14.70
C GLU A 153 7.26 -10.39 -13.67
N PRO A 154 6.29 -11.22 -14.06
CA PRO A 154 5.81 -12.33 -13.23
C PRO A 154 6.93 -13.33 -12.94
N GLY A 155 6.85 -13.99 -11.80
CA GLY A 155 7.91 -14.92 -11.41
C GLY A 155 7.62 -15.60 -10.08
N VAL A 156 8.69 -15.97 -9.39
CA VAL A 156 8.65 -16.66 -8.09
C VAL A 156 9.52 -15.89 -7.12
N CYS A 157 9.04 -15.71 -5.90
CA CYS A 157 9.81 -15.18 -4.78
C CYS A 157 9.49 -15.92 -3.48
N GLU A 158 10.37 -15.81 -2.50
CA GLU A 158 10.17 -16.40 -1.17
C GLU A 158 10.64 -15.46 -0.05
N ALA A 159 10.18 -15.71 1.17
CA ALA A 159 10.67 -14.99 2.33
C ALA A 159 12.19 -15.17 2.47
N GLY A 160 12.91 -14.06 2.69
CA GLY A 160 14.36 -14.01 2.74
C GLY A 160 15.00 -13.46 1.44
N ASP A 161 14.27 -13.40 0.33
CA ASP A 161 14.79 -12.81 -0.91
C ASP A 161 15.22 -11.36 -0.73
N ALA A 162 16.37 -11.00 -1.31
CA ALA A 162 16.85 -9.63 -1.31
C ALA A 162 15.94 -8.71 -2.13
N LEU A 163 15.77 -7.48 -1.67
CA LEU A 163 15.07 -6.43 -2.41
C LEU A 163 16.12 -5.55 -3.11
N LEU A 164 16.21 -5.67 -4.43
CA LEU A 164 17.09 -4.86 -5.26
C LEU A 164 16.28 -3.69 -5.81
N HIS A 165 16.51 -2.51 -5.27
CA HIS A 165 15.79 -1.28 -5.64
C HIS A 165 16.55 -0.55 -6.74
N GLU A 166 15.84 -0.21 -7.81
CA GLU A 166 16.33 0.58 -8.93
C GLU A 166 15.43 1.81 -9.11
N SER A 167 16.06 2.98 -9.22
CA SER A 167 15.33 4.22 -9.45
C SER A 167 14.66 4.22 -10.83
N GLY A 168 13.43 4.66 -10.88
CA GLY A 168 12.74 4.93 -12.15
C GLY A 168 13.36 6.08 -12.94
N THR A 169 12.92 6.24 -14.17
CA THR A 169 13.46 7.23 -15.12
C THR A 169 12.78 8.59 -15.06
N ALA A 170 11.76 8.77 -14.22
CA ALA A 170 11.05 10.04 -14.08
C ALA A 170 12.01 11.19 -13.71
N VAL A 171 11.93 12.30 -14.42
CA VAL A 171 12.75 13.50 -14.20
C VAL A 171 12.44 14.12 -12.83
N ASP A 172 11.18 14.18 -12.47
CA ASP A 172 10.72 14.67 -11.16
C ASP A 172 10.28 13.47 -10.32
N ARG A 173 11.23 12.91 -9.55
CA ARG A 173 10.96 11.77 -8.68
C ARG A 173 10.18 12.22 -7.47
N ILE A 174 8.97 11.69 -7.28
CA ILE A 174 8.11 11.95 -6.14
C ILE A 174 8.08 10.71 -5.26
N SER A 175 8.55 10.85 -4.01
CA SER A 175 8.55 9.76 -3.04
C SER A 175 7.12 9.31 -2.73
N ILE A 176 6.98 8.06 -2.29
CA ILE A 176 5.68 7.57 -1.80
C ILE A 176 5.21 8.38 -0.58
N ALA A 177 6.12 8.83 0.27
CA ALA A 177 5.78 9.69 1.41
C ALA A 177 5.18 11.03 0.94
N ASP A 178 5.81 11.72 -0.02
CA ASP A 178 5.29 12.97 -0.57
C ASP A 178 3.97 12.77 -1.31
N ALA A 179 3.90 11.71 -2.14
CA ALA A 179 2.66 11.36 -2.83
C ALA A 179 1.51 11.07 -1.86
N GLY A 180 1.79 10.35 -0.76
CA GLY A 180 0.84 10.07 0.30
C GLY A 180 0.37 11.35 1.02
N ARG A 181 1.29 12.27 1.31
CA ARG A 181 0.97 13.58 1.89
C ARG A 181 0.03 14.38 0.97
N ILE A 182 0.38 14.52 -0.30
CA ILE A 182 -0.42 15.25 -1.29
C ILE A 182 -1.80 14.60 -1.47
N LEU A 183 -1.85 13.27 -1.54
CA LEU A 183 -3.10 12.54 -1.78
C LEU A 183 -4.03 12.59 -0.58
N ASN A 184 -3.53 12.33 0.63
CA ASN A 184 -4.34 11.99 1.79
C ASN A 184 -4.36 13.08 2.88
N VAL A 185 -3.31 13.92 2.99
CA VAL A 185 -3.16 14.89 4.09
C VAL A 185 -3.39 16.31 3.60
N ASP A 186 -2.56 16.79 2.68
CA ASP A 186 -2.63 18.16 2.15
C ASP A 186 -3.40 18.19 0.83
N ARG A 187 -4.72 18.16 0.96
CA ARG A 187 -5.62 18.08 -0.21
C ARG A 187 -5.75 19.42 -0.96
N HIS A 188 -5.26 20.51 -0.39
CA HIS A 188 -5.21 21.82 -1.02
C HIS A 188 -3.92 22.07 -1.81
N ASP A 189 -2.94 21.16 -1.75
CA ASP A 189 -1.72 21.21 -2.52
C ASP A 189 -1.99 20.86 -4.00
N ILE A 190 -2.53 21.85 -4.73
CA ILE A 190 -2.87 21.71 -6.16
C ILE A 190 -1.62 21.60 -7.02
N GLU A 191 -0.56 22.33 -6.67
CA GLU A 191 0.71 22.25 -7.37
C GLU A 191 1.34 20.85 -7.22
N GLY A 192 1.35 20.31 -6.00
CA GLY A 192 1.77 18.94 -5.75
C GLY A 192 0.93 17.92 -6.50
N ALA A 193 -0.42 18.13 -6.56
CA ALA A 193 -1.31 17.27 -7.32
C ALA A 193 -0.99 17.30 -8.83
N GLN A 194 -0.72 18.47 -9.39
CA GLN A 194 -0.31 18.63 -10.80
C GLN A 194 1.05 17.97 -11.09
N ARG A 195 2.01 18.10 -10.17
CA ARG A 195 3.30 17.41 -10.27
C ARG A 195 3.11 15.87 -10.24
N LEU A 196 2.28 15.33 -9.35
CA LEU A 196 1.95 13.91 -9.34
C LEU A 196 1.31 13.44 -10.64
N LEU A 197 0.40 14.24 -11.22
CA LEU A 197 -0.24 13.93 -12.50
C LEU A 197 0.74 13.90 -13.68
N SER A 198 1.89 14.57 -13.59
CA SER A 198 2.94 14.53 -14.62
C SER A 198 3.75 13.23 -14.59
N VAL A 199 3.70 12.45 -13.52
CA VAL A 199 4.40 11.15 -13.41
C VAL A 199 3.63 10.10 -14.22
N THR A 200 4.22 9.60 -15.28
CA THR A 200 3.58 8.66 -16.22
C THR A 200 3.18 7.35 -15.54
N GLU A 201 3.99 6.88 -14.60
CA GLU A 201 3.85 5.61 -13.91
C GLU A 201 2.83 5.65 -12.76
N LEU A 202 2.24 6.82 -12.48
CA LEU A 202 1.21 6.98 -11.45
C LEU A 202 0.01 6.06 -11.72
N GLY A 203 -0.41 5.31 -10.71
CA GLY A 203 -1.56 4.41 -10.80
C GLY A 203 -2.87 5.13 -11.13
N GLU A 204 -3.70 4.50 -11.96
CA GLU A 204 -4.89 5.13 -12.56
C GLU A 204 -5.91 5.61 -11.52
N THR A 205 -6.09 4.88 -10.42
CA THR A 205 -7.02 5.28 -9.35
C THR A 205 -6.61 6.63 -8.72
N VAL A 206 -5.31 6.81 -8.45
CA VAL A 206 -4.79 8.07 -7.91
C VAL A 206 -4.85 9.17 -8.96
N ARG A 207 -4.50 8.85 -10.21
CA ARG A 207 -4.58 9.78 -11.34
C ARG A 207 -5.99 10.36 -11.49
N SER A 208 -7.00 9.50 -11.52
CA SER A 208 -8.40 9.91 -11.63
C SER A 208 -8.83 10.80 -10.46
N THR A 209 -8.46 10.43 -9.22
CA THR A 209 -8.76 11.23 -8.02
C THR A 209 -8.13 12.61 -8.08
N LEU A 210 -6.85 12.71 -8.44
CA LEU A 210 -6.14 14.00 -8.52
C LEU A 210 -6.63 14.85 -9.69
N THR A 211 -6.97 14.24 -10.83
CA THR A 211 -7.55 14.95 -11.97
C THR A 211 -8.86 15.64 -11.57
N ALA A 212 -9.76 14.91 -10.89
CA ALA A 212 -11.01 15.49 -10.38
C ALA A 212 -10.75 16.61 -9.37
N ARG A 213 -9.77 16.43 -8.46
CA ARG A 213 -9.38 17.43 -7.46
C ARG A 213 -8.87 18.73 -8.10
N VAL A 214 -7.96 18.62 -9.08
CA VAL A 214 -7.40 19.76 -9.80
C VAL A 214 -8.49 20.50 -10.58
N ALA A 215 -9.38 19.77 -11.26
CA ALA A 215 -10.52 20.35 -11.98
C ALA A 215 -11.48 21.10 -11.07
N ALA A 216 -11.66 20.65 -9.85
CA ALA A 216 -12.51 21.31 -8.83
C ALA A 216 -11.80 22.46 -8.07
N GLY A 217 -10.57 22.83 -8.45
CA GLY A 217 -9.79 23.87 -7.77
C GLY A 217 -9.50 23.58 -6.29
N GLY A 218 -9.35 22.30 -5.92
CA GLY A 218 -9.10 21.86 -4.54
C GLY A 218 -10.34 21.67 -3.67
N GLN A 219 -11.53 21.97 -4.16
CA GLN A 219 -12.80 21.85 -3.42
C GLN A 219 -13.44 20.44 -3.51
N HIS A 220 -12.66 19.43 -3.85
CA HIS A 220 -13.19 18.06 -3.91
C HIS A 220 -13.37 17.51 -2.49
N GLY A 221 -14.62 17.17 -2.14
CA GLY A 221 -14.99 16.64 -0.83
C GLY A 221 -14.20 15.41 -0.43
N GLU A 222 -14.09 15.18 0.87
CA GLU A 222 -13.55 13.92 1.38
C GLU A 222 -14.40 12.76 0.88
N ASP A 223 -13.74 11.69 0.44
CA ASP A 223 -14.39 10.39 0.38
C ASP A 223 -14.50 9.86 1.83
N VAL A 224 -15.46 10.43 2.56
CA VAL A 224 -15.72 10.15 3.98
C VAL A 224 -16.07 8.67 4.14
N ASP A 225 -16.78 8.09 3.16
CA ASP A 225 -17.21 6.70 3.18
C ASP A 225 -16.03 5.73 3.15
N ARG A 226 -14.87 6.15 2.64
CA ARG A 226 -13.66 5.34 2.65
C ARG A 226 -12.97 5.28 4.02
N LEU A 227 -13.07 6.35 4.81
CA LEU A 227 -12.39 6.47 6.11
C LEU A 227 -13.26 5.98 7.26
N TYR A 228 -14.57 6.20 7.15
CA TYR A 228 -15.52 5.91 8.21
C TYR A 228 -16.64 5.02 7.69
N LEU A 229 -16.98 4.02 8.47
CA LEU A 229 -18.25 3.31 8.41
C LEU A 229 -19.14 3.97 9.49
N ASP A 230 -20.13 4.74 9.05
CA ASP A 230 -21.18 5.18 9.94
C ASP A 230 -22.15 4.05 10.31
#